data_37383e91ff069ff93070954bd8574cc3
#
_entry.id   37383e91ff069ff93070954bd8574cc3
#
_cell.length_a   1.000
_cell.length_b   1.000
_cell.length_c   1.000
_cell.angle_alpha   90.00
_cell.angle_beta   90.00
_cell.angle_gamma   90.00
#
_symmetry.space_group_name_H-M   'P 1'
#
loop_
_entity.id
_entity.type
_entity.pdbx_description
1 polymer ?
#
loop_
_entity_poly.entity_id
_entity_poly.type
_entity_poly.pdbx_seq_one_letter_code
_entity_poly.pdbx_strand_id
1 'polypeptide(L)'
;MSRVGRKVIPVPSGVKVAIGETALEVQGPKGKLKTPVPPGIKFVLDGAQLSCQRANDERQQRAFHGMARALAQNAIKGVTEGFSKELDIVGVGYKAQVEGNKVVFSLGFSHPVEFPIPEGIKIAVDKQTRVTVSGIDRQKVGQVAAEIRGLRKPDPYKQKGIRYLGEVLKKKAGKAGATAGAGGGAK
;
A
#
# COMPACT_ATOMS: atom_id res chain seq x y z
N MET A 1 7.22 -1.77 27.28
CA MET A 1 6.49 -0.53 26.91
C MET A 1 6.57 -0.30 25.41
N SER A 2 5.49 0.21 24.74
CA SER A 2 5.54 0.53 23.31
C SER A 2 6.34 1.82 23.06
N ARG A 3 7.51 1.70 22.43
CA ARG A 3 8.30 2.88 22.01
C ARG A 3 7.57 3.73 20.96
N VAL A 4 6.73 3.09 20.14
CA VAL A 4 5.95 3.76 19.09
C VAL A 4 4.79 4.55 19.68
N GLY A 5 4.02 3.97 20.62
CA GLY A 5 2.85 4.61 21.22
C GLY A 5 3.15 5.91 21.98
N ARG A 6 4.33 6.02 22.58
CA ARG A 6 4.75 7.22 23.34
C ARG A 6 5.15 8.42 22.49
N LYS A 7 5.45 8.21 21.21
CA LYS A 7 5.86 9.31 20.33
C LYS A 7 4.67 10.21 20.04
N VAL A 8 4.79 11.47 20.34
CA VAL A 8 3.82 12.50 19.99
C VAL A 8 3.75 12.64 18.48
N ILE A 9 2.57 12.96 17.96
CA ILE A 9 2.31 13.16 16.52
C ILE A 9 2.13 14.66 16.31
N PRO A 10 2.99 15.32 15.52
CA PRO A 10 2.78 16.71 15.15
C PRO A 10 1.57 16.81 14.21
N VAL A 11 0.67 17.75 14.50
CA VAL A 11 -0.48 18.08 13.66
C VAL A 11 -0.09 19.30 12.81
N PRO A 12 0.04 19.16 11.48
CA PRO A 12 0.41 20.29 10.63
C PRO A 12 -0.69 21.36 10.60
N SER A 13 -0.29 22.59 10.31
CA SER A 13 -1.22 23.70 10.07
C SER A 13 -2.14 23.34 8.88
N GLY A 14 -3.46 23.47 9.09
CA GLY A 14 -4.46 23.10 8.08
C GLY A 14 -5.09 21.72 8.26
N VAL A 15 -4.66 20.95 9.26
CA VAL A 15 -5.31 19.69 9.65
C VAL A 15 -6.15 19.92 10.90
N LYS A 16 -7.44 19.56 10.82
CA LYS A 16 -8.37 19.55 11.96
C LYS A 16 -8.55 18.11 12.45
N VAL A 17 -8.41 17.92 13.74
CA VAL A 17 -8.56 16.61 14.40
C VAL A 17 -9.74 16.68 15.34
N ALA A 18 -10.75 15.86 15.13
CA ALA A 18 -11.89 15.68 16.03
C ALA A 18 -11.77 14.32 16.73
N ILE A 19 -11.73 14.34 18.05
CA ILE A 19 -11.55 13.15 18.89
C ILE A 19 -12.94 12.69 19.34
N GLY A 20 -13.37 11.54 18.85
CA GLY A 20 -14.57 10.84 19.32
C GLY A 20 -14.20 9.66 20.23
N GLU A 21 -15.20 9.09 20.89
CA GLU A 21 -15.01 7.94 21.79
C GLU A 21 -14.56 6.67 21.03
N THR A 22 -15.14 6.43 19.85
CA THR A 22 -14.90 5.22 19.05
C THR A 22 -14.09 5.47 17.79
N ALA A 23 -13.94 6.73 17.39
CA ALA A 23 -13.24 7.10 16.16
C ALA A 23 -12.55 8.45 16.25
N LEU A 24 -11.41 8.54 15.60
CA LEU A 24 -10.65 9.77 15.36
C LEU A 24 -10.95 10.24 13.94
N GLU A 25 -11.50 11.43 13.79
CA GLU A 25 -11.74 12.05 12.49
C GLU A 25 -10.65 13.08 12.22
N VAL A 26 -10.01 12.93 11.07
CA VAL A 26 -8.94 13.83 10.64
C VAL A 26 -9.35 14.46 9.32
N GLN A 27 -9.38 15.79 9.27
CA GLN A 27 -9.71 16.56 8.09
C GLN A 27 -8.50 17.40 7.68
N GLY A 28 -8.12 17.31 6.42
CA GLY A 28 -7.00 18.06 5.85
C GLY A 28 -7.26 18.50 4.41
N PRO A 29 -6.26 19.06 3.72
CA PRO A 29 -6.41 19.62 2.39
C PRO A 29 -6.82 18.57 1.32
N LYS A 30 -6.44 17.29 1.50
CA LYS A 30 -6.78 16.23 0.54
C LYS A 30 -8.11 15.52 0.83
N GLY A 31 -8.71 15.77 1.98
CA GLY A 31 -10.01 15.19 2.33
C GLY A 31 -10.15 14.87 3.81
N LYS A 32 -11.12 14.01 4.12
CA LYS A 32 -11.43 13.56 5.47
C LYS A 32 -11.19 12.06 5.58
N LEU A 33 -10.64 11.63 6.72
CA LEU A 33 -10.45 10.22 7.04
C LEU A 33 -10.92 9.94 8.45
N LYS A 34 -11.63 8.83 8.63
CA LYS A 34 -12.10 8.35 9.93
C LYS A 34 -11.32 7.09 10.30
N THR A 35 -10.72 7.10 11.48
CA THR A 35 -9.88 6.01 11.98
C THR A 35 -10.49 5.45 13.26
N PRO A 36 -10.67 4.13 13.40
CA PRO A 36 -11.21 3.54 14.61
C PRO A 36 -10.24 3.71 15.79
N VAL A 37 -10.78 4.01 16.96
CA VAL A 37 -10.05 4.07 18.23
C VAL A 37 -10.32 2.77 18.99
N PRO A 38 -9.29 1.96 19.28
CA PRO A 38 -9.46 0.74 20.07
C PRO A 38 -9.91 1.04 21.49
N PRO A 39 -10.63 0.10 22.15
CA PRO A 39 -11.08 0.28 23.52
C PRO A 39 -9.90 0.44 24.48
N GLY A 40 -10.04 1.34 25.47
CA GLY A 40 -9.00 1.64 26.44
C GLY A 40 -7.89 2.55 25.95
N ILE A 41 -8.01 3.11 24.75
CA ILE A 41 -7.11 4.13 24.20
C ILE A 41 -7.83 5.47 24.14
N LYS A 42 -7.13 6.53 24.58
CA LYS A 42 -7.60 7.91 24.49
C LYS A 42 -6.57 8.76 23.75
N PHE A 43 -7.05 9.63 22.89
CA PHE A 43 -6.23 10.66 22.27
C PHE A 43 -6.39 11.96 23.03
N VAL A 44 -5.29 12.70 23.18
CA VAL A 44 -5.26 14.04 23.78
C VAL A 44 -4.55 14.96 22.81
N LEU A 45 -5.24 16.04 22.45
CA LEU A 45 -4.68 17.09 21.60
C LEU A 45 -4.21 18.23 22.48
N ASP A 46 -2.92 18.50 22.47
CA ASP A 46 -2.27 19.58 23.19
C ASP A 46 -1.64 20.56 22.18
N GLY A 47 -2.37 21.64 21.92
CA GLY A 47 -1.99 22.58 20.87
C GLY A 47 -1.85 21.91 19.50
N ALA A 48 -0.64 21.88 18.95
CA ALA A 48 -0.32 21.26 17.66
C ALA A 48 0.23 19.82 17.80
N GLN A 49 0.04 19.17 18.95
CA GLN A 49 0.57 17.84 19.22
C GLN A 49 -0.54 16.88 19.64
N LEU A 50 -0.63 15.76 18.96
CA LEU A 50 -1.56 14.69 19.29
C LEU A 50 -0.81 13.58 20.02
N SER A 51 -1.22 13.30 21.26
CA SER A 51 -0.70 12.21 22.09
C SER A 51 -1.72 11.09 22.23
N CYS A 52 -1.23 9.88 22.42
CA CYS A 52 -2.04 8.69 22.63
C CYS A 52 -1.79 8.16 24.05
N GLN A 53 -2.84 7.92 24.80
CA GLN A 53 -2.80 7.40 26.17
C GLN A 53 -3.54 6.07 26.25
N ARG A 54 -3.09 5.17 27.13
CA ARG A 54 -3.75 3.89 27.40
C ARG A 54 -4.27 3.84 28.84
N ALA A 55 -5.35 3.12 29.06
CA ALA A 55 -5.98 3.02 30.37
C ALA A 55 -5.16 2.17 31.35
N ASN A 56 -4.52 1.10 30.89
CA ASN A 56 -3.73 0.18 31.74
C ASN A 56 -2.51 -0.37 30.98
N ASP A 57 -1.69 -1.21 31.67
CA ASP A 57 -0.45 -1.79 31.15
C ASP A 57 -0.60 -3.25 30.71
N GLU A 58 -1.82 -3.74 30.48
CA GLU A 58 -2.06 -5.06 29.94
C GLU A 58 -1.42 -5.25 28.57
N ARG A 59 -1.10 -6.49 28.23
CA ARG A 59 -0.47 -6.86 26.95
C ARG A 59 -1.24 -6.35 25.75
N GLN A 60 -2.57 -6.48 25.79
CA GLN A 60 -3.47 -6.03 24.72
C GLN A 60 -3.48 -4.50 24.60
N GLN A 61 -3.57 -3.78 25.72
CA GLN A 61 -3.54 -2.32 25.73
C GLN A 61 -2.22 -1.75 25.20
N ARG A 62 -1.10 -2.42 25.50
CA ARG A 62 0.21 -2.04 24.94
C ARG A 62 0.26 -2.23 23.43
N ALA A 63 -0.38 -3.28 22.88
CA ALA A 63 -0.50 -3.50 21.44
C ALA A 63 -1.39 -2.43 20.78
N PHE A 64 -2.57 -2.18 21.35
CA PHE A 64 -3.50 -1.14 20.88
C PHE A 64 -2.91 0.26 20.89
N HIS A 65 -2.13 0.59 21.92
CA HIS A 65 -1.45 1.88 22.03
C HIS A 65 -0.53 2.17 20.84
N GLY A 66 0.29 1.18 20.45
CA GLY A 66 1.17 1.32 19.28
C GLY A 66 0.39 1.36 17.96
N MET A 67 -0.64 0.53 17.83
CA MET A 67 -1.50 0.46 16.63
C MET A 67 -2.27 1.77 16.43
N ALA A 68 -2.99 2.24 17.46
CA ALA A 68 -3.80 3.45 17.39
C ALA A 68 -2.96 4.68 17.02
N ARG A 69 -1.79 4.82 17.65
CA ARG A 69 -0.85 5.89 17.32
C ARG A 69 -0.38 5.83 15.86
N ALA A 70 -0.06 4.63 15.35
CA ALA A 70 0.37 4.46 13.97
C ALA A 70 -0.75 4.77 12.97
N LEU A 71 -1.99 4.36 13.27
CA LEU A 71 -3.16 4.67 12.45
C LEU A 71 -3.44 6.17 12.42
N ALA A 72 -3.39 6.86 13.57
CA ALA A 72 -3.57 8.30 13.65
C ALA A 72 -2.50 9.05 12.83
N GLN A 73 -1.24 8.63 12.93
CA GLN A 73 -0.17 9.21 12.12
C GLN A 73 -0.38 9.00 10.62
N ASN A 74 -0.81 7.80 10.23
CA ASN A 74 -1.13 7.52 8.83
C ASN A 74 -2.31 8.39 8.35
N ALA A 75 -3.33 8.59 9.19
CA ALA A 75 -4.46 9.46 8.84
C ALA A 75 -4.03 10.91 8.62
N ILE A 76 -3.24 11.48 9.53
CA ILE A 76 -2.71 12.84 9.40
C ILE A 76 -1.87 12.96 8.11
N LYS A 77 -0.92 12.03 7.90
CA LYS A 77 -0.10 12.02 6.68
C LYS A 77 -0.94 11.85 5.41
N GLY A 78 -1.96 11.01 5.47
CA GLY A 78 -2.85 10.73 4.34
C GLY A 78 -3.64 11.96 3.89
N VAL A 79 -4.19 12.74 4.83
CA VAL A 79 -4.96 13.95 4.49
C VAL A 79 -4.08 15.15 4.11
N THR A 80 -2.77 15.12 4.42
CA THR A 80 -1.80 16.17 4.04
C THR A 80 -1.12 15.84 2.70
N GLU A 81 -0.30 14.81 2.69
CA GLU A 81 0.53 14.42 1.55
C GLU A 81 -0.17 13.40 0.64
N GLY A 82 -0.98 12.51 1.25
CA GLY A 82 -1.52 11.32 0.59
C GLY A 82 -0.51 10.19 0.53
N PHE A 83 -0.95 9.08 -0.03
CA PHE A 83 -0.11 7.91 -0.29
C PHE A 83 -0.15 7.53 -1.75
N SER A 84 0.95 7.01 -2.26
CA SER A 84 1.04 6.44 -3.60
C SER A 84 1.81 5.12 -3.58
N LYS A 85 1.45 4.22 -4.49
CA LYS A 85 2.16 2.98 -4.79
C LYS A 85 2.26 2.85 -6.30
N GLU A 86 3.46 2.59 -6.77
CA GLU A 86 3.73 2.40 -8.19
C GLU A 86 3.97 0.93 -8.50
N LEU A 87 3.43 0.50 -9.63
CA LEU A 87 3.50 -0.87 -10.15
C LEU A 87 4.01 -0.82 -11.57
N ASP A 88 4.93 -1.72 -11.91
CA ASP A 88 5.41 -1.93 -13.27
C ASP A 88 4.80 -3.19 -13.86
N ILE A 89 4.28 -3.09 -15.07
CA ILE A 89 3.77 -4.19 -15.88
C ILE A 89 4.90 -4.63 -16.82
N VAL A 90 5.38 -5.85 -16.65
CA VAL A 90 6.48 -6.42 -17.43
C VAL A 90 6.00 -7.59 -18.27
N GLY A 91 6.14 -7.50 -19.57
CA GLY A 91 5.79 -8.55 -20.51
C GLY A 91 5.52 -8.01 -21.91
N VAL A 92 5.86 -8.76 -22.95
CA VAL A 92 5.57 -8.38 -24.34
C VAL A 92 4.06 -8.40 -24.54
N GLY A 93 3.49 -7.29 -25.01
CA GLY A 93 2.06 -7.13 -25.23
C GLY A 93 1.22 -6.88 -23.97
N TYR A 94 1.85 -6.81 -22.76
CA TYR A 94 1.13 -6.46 -21.53
C TYR A 94 0.93 -4.95 -21.46
N LYS A 95 -0.31 -4.55 -21.21
CA LYS A 95 -0.68 -3.13 -21.11
C LYS A 95 -1.85 -2.91 -20.16
N ALA A 96 -1.96 -1.68 -19.66
CA ALA A 96 -3.11 -1.19 -18.91
C ALA A 96 -3.63 0.11 -19.51
N GLN A 97 -4.93 0.33 -19.42
CA GLN A 97 -5.60 1.57 -19.86
C GLN A 97 -6.70 1.91 -18.85
N VAL A 98 -6.85 3.20 -18.55
CA VAL A 98 -7.94 3.68 -17.70
C VAL A 98 -9.15 4.02 -18.57
N GLU A 99 -10.29 3.43 -18.26
CA GLU A 99 -11.56 3.64 -18.96
C GLU A 99 -12.63 4.08 -17.97
N GLY A 100 -12.78 5.39 -17.81
CA GLY A 100 -13.75 5.95 -16.86
C GLY A 100 -13.46 5.52 -15.42
N ASN A 101 -14.32 4.69 -14.81
CA ASN A 101 -14.19 4.23 -13.43
C ASN A 101 -13.59 2.81 -13.30
N LYS A 102 -12.96 2.31 -14.34
CA LYS A 102 -12.26 1.02 -14.35
C LYS A 102 -10.90 1.12 -15.04
N VAL A 103 -10.02 0.18 -14.71
CA VAL A 103 -8.76 -0.02 -15.43
C VAL A 103 -8.84 -1.36 -16.15
N VAL A 104 -8.56 -1.35 -17.44
CA VAL A 104 -8.55 -2.54 -18.29
C VAL A 104 -7.11 -3.00 -18.47
N PHE A 105 -6.83 -4.23 -18.08
CA PHE A 105 -5.53 -4.86 -18.16
C PHE A 105 -5.50 -5.92 -19.24
N SER A 106 -4.58 -5.82 -20.19
CA SER A 106 -4.21 -6.88 -21.12
C SER A 106 -2.94 -7.57 -20.61
N LEU A 107 -3.08 -8.75 -20.02
CA LEU A 107 -1.99 -9.44 -19.31
C LEU A 107 -1.67 -10.82 -19.92
N GLY A 108 -1.99 -11.03 -21.19
CA GLY A 108 -1.76 -12.31 -21.89
C GLY A 108 -2.75 -13.41 -21.48
N PHE A 109 -3.94 -13.02 -21.01
CA PHE A 109 -5.10 -13.90 -20.91
C PHE A 109 -5.92 -13.84 -22.21
N SER A 110 -6.84 -14.78 -22.40
CA SER A 110 -7.75 -14.82 -23.56
C SER A 110 -8.75 -13.66 -23.59
N HIS A 111 -8.92 -12.96 -22.46
CA HIS A 111 -9.81 -11.81 -22.30
C HIS A 111 -9.09 -10.69 -21.52
N PRO A 112 -9.45 -9.43 -21.71
CA PRO A 112 -8.98 -8.35 -20.88
C PRO A 112 -9.54 -8.49 -19.45
N VAL A 113 -8.75 -8.10 -18.44
CA VAL A 113 -9.18 -8.11 -17.04
C VAL A 113 -9.60 -6.70 -16.66
N GLU A 114 -10.85 -6.53 -16.29
CA GLU A 114 -11.38 -5.26 -15.81
C GLU A 114 -11.23 -5.15 -14.29
N PHE A 115 -10.68 -4.04 -13.82
CA PHE A 115 -10.53 -3.74 -12.41
C PHE A 115 -11.29 -2.45 -12.08
N PRO A 116 -12.37 -2.51 -11.28
CA PRO A 116 -13.09 -1.32 -10.85
C PRO A 116 -12.25 -0.48 -9.91
N ILE A 117 -12.29 0.84 -10.07
CA ILE A 117 -11.57 1.77 -9.18
C ILE A 117 -12.43 2.03 -7.94
N PRO A 118 -11.98 1.63 -6.72
CA PRO A 118 -12.76 1.85 -5.51
C PRO A 118 -12.82 3.34 -5.14
N GLU A 119 -13.85 3.72 -4.39
CA GLU A 119 -14.01 5.10 -3.89
C GLU A 119 -12.83 5.55 -3.02
N GLY A 120 -12.36 6.78 -3.26
CA GLY A 120 -11.24 7.38 -2.54
C GLY A 120 -9.86 6.99 -3.07
N ILE A 121 -9.80 6.22 -4.16
CA ILE A 121 -8.56 5.86 -4.86
C ILE A 121 -8.53 6.51 -6.24
N LYS A 122 -7.36 6.98 -6.64
CA LYS A 122 -7.07 7.42 -8.01
C LYS A 122 -6.02 6.51 -8.61
N ILE A 123 -6.27 6.03 -9.82
CA ILE A 123 -5.32 5.22 -10.56
C ILE A 123 -4.92 5.99 -11.82
N ALA A 124 -3.64 6.19 -12.02
CA ALA A 124 -3.07 6.77 -13.22
C ALA A 124 -2.20 5.72 -13.92
N VAL A 125 -2.24 5.70 -15.24
CA VAL A 125 -1.43 4.81 -16.06
C VAL A 125 -0.52 5.64 -16.96
N ASP A 126 0.79 5.47 -16.81
CA ASP A 126 1.80 6.09 -17.65
C ASP A 126 2.41 5.05 -18.60
N LYS A 127 2.55 5.43 -19.87
CA LYS A 127 3.14 4.59 -20.94
C LYS A 127 2.52 3.19 -21.05
N GLN A 128 1.27 3.00 -20.61
CA GLN A 128 0.53 1.74 -20.60
C GLN A 128 1.18 0.61 -19.76
N THR A 129 2.33 0.85 -19.15
CA THR A 129 3.12 -0.14 -18.41
C THR A 129 3.39 0.23 -16.96
N ARG A 130 3.21 1.50 -16.59
CA ARG A 130 3.35 1.95 -15.22
C ARG A 130 2.01 2.38 -14.66
N VAL A 131 1.62 1.79 -13.55
CA VAL A 131 0.36 2.05 -12.85
C VAL A 131 0.67 2.69 -11.52
N THR A 132 0.15 3.90 -11.29
CA THR A 132 0.27 4.62 -10.03
C THR A 132 -1.08 4.62 -9.32
N VAL A 133 -1.13 3.99 -8.14
CA VAL A 133 -2.29 3.96 -7.25
C VAL A 133 -2.10 5.00 -6.16
N SER A 134 -3.00 5.96 -6.05
CA SER A 134 -2.90 7.05 -5.06
C SER A 134 -4.21 7.25 -4.30
N GLY A 135 -4.11 7.73 -3.05
CA GLY A 135 -5.26 7.98 -2.19
C GLY A 135 -4.86 8.54 -0.82
N ILE A 136 -5.88 8.88 -0.04
CA ILE A 136 -5.68 9.41 1.33
C ILE A 136 -5.50 8.29 2.36
N ASP A 137 -6.08 7.12 2.12
CA ASP A 137 -6.02 5.98 3.03
C ASP A 137 -4.91 5.01 2.62
N ARG A 138 -3.88 4.91 3.47
CA ARG A 138 -2.74 4.00 3.26
C ARG A 138 -3.17 2.54 3.11
N GLN A 139 -4.18 2.10 3.87
CA GLN A 139 -4.66 0.73 3.84
C GLN A 139 -5.33 0.43 2.51
N LYS A 140 -6.25 1.29 2.05
CA LYS A 140 -6.93 1.13 0.75
C LYS A 140 -5.95 1.18 -0.42
N VAL A 141 -5.00 2.15 -0.41
CA VAL A 141 -3.95 2.23 -1.44
C VAL A 141 -3.12 0.94 -1.49
N GLY A 142 -2.72 0.42 -0.31
CA GLY A 142 -1.96 -0.83 -0.22
C GLY A 142 -2.75 -2.04 -0.70
N GLN A 143 -4.02 -2.14 -0.33
CA GLN A 143 -4.92 -3.23 -0.73
C GLN A 143 -5.13 -3.25 -2.24
N VAL A 144 -5.52 -2.13 -2.83
CA VAL A 144 -5.72 -1.99 -4.28
C VAL A 144 -4.45 -2.32 -5.07
N ALA A 145 -3.30 -1.83 -4.60
CA ALA A 145 -2.03 -2.16 -5.25
C ALA A 145 -1.69 -3.66 -5.16
N ALA A 146 -2.01 -4.31 -4.03
CA ALA A 146 -1.82 -5.75 -3.87
C ALA A 146 -2.77 -6.57 -4.75
N GLU A 147 -4.02 -6.16 -4.88
CA GLU A 147 -5.01 -6.78 -5.76
C GLU A 147 -4.58 -6.68 -7.23
N ILE A 148 -4.19 -5.48 -7.69
CA ILE A 148 -3.66 -5.30 -9.05
C ILE A 148 -2.44 -6.19 -9.30
N ARG A 149 -1.49 -6.25 -8.35
CA ARG A 149 -0.33 -7.15 -8.46
C ARG A 149 -0.76 -8.62 -8.48
N GLY A 150 -1.84 -8.96 -7.79
CA GLY A 150 -2.43 -10.30 -7.75
C GLY A 150 -3.03 -10.77 -9.07
N LEU A 151 -3.47 -9.86 -9.96
CA LEU A 151 -4.05 -10.20 -11.27
C LEU A 151 -3.09 -11.04 -12.13
N ARG A 152 -1.82 -10.68 -12.10
CA ARG A 152 -0.77 -11.46 -12.79
C ARG A 152 0.53 -11.37 -12.00
N LYS A 153 0.74 -12.30 -11.07
CA LYS A 153 1.98 -12.37 -10.27
C LYS A 153 3.19 -12.59 -11.18
N PRO A 154 4.35 -11.99 -10.87
CA PRO A 154 5.56 -12.17 -11.66
C PRO A 154 5.99 -13.64 -11.72
N ASP A 155 6.27 -14.12 -12.92
CA ASP A 155 6.83 -15.45 -13.15
C ASP A 155 8.27 -15.52 -12.59
N PRO A 156 8.65 -16.57 -11.85
CA PRO A 156 9.99 -16.67 -11.26
C PRO A 156 11.11 -16.89 -12.27
N TYR A 157 10.82 -17.31 -13.50
CA TYR A 157 11.83 -17.59 -14.53
C TYR A 157 12.11 -16.39 -15.43
N LYS A 158 11.06 -15.80 -16.03
CA LYS A 158 11.14 -14.68 -16.97
C LYS A 158 10.78 -13.34 -16.33
N GLN A 159 10.24 -13.37 -15.10
CA GLN A 159 9.80 -12.19 -14.33
C GLN A 159 8.70 -11.37 -15.03
N LYS A 160 7.92 -11.98 -15.91
CA LYS A 160 6.76 -11.37 -16.56
C LYS A 160 5.58 -11.33 -15.60
N GLY A 161 4.91 -10.19 -15.50
CA GLY A 161 3.78 -9.96 -14.59
C GLY A 161 3.77 -8.53 -14.06
N ILE A 162 2.97 -8.29 -13.04
CA ILE A 162 2.87 -7.00 -12.35
C ILE A 162 3.70 -7.06 -11.07
N ARG A 163 4.62 -6.12 -10.89
CA ARG A 163 5.48 -6.00 -9.71
C ARG A 163 5.42 -4.58 -9.14
N TYR A 164 5.78 -4.41 -7.88
CA TYR A 164 6.00 -3.07 -7.33
C TYR A 164 7.24 -2.44 -7.95
N LEU A 165 7.22 -1.12 -8.09
CA LEU A 165 8.39 -0.38 -8.51
C LEU A 165 9.54 -0.62 -7.51
N GLY A 166 10.71 -1.05 -8.03
CA GLY A 166 11.87 -1.39 -7.19
C GLY A 166 11.81 -2.76 -6.50
N GLU A 167 10.78 -3.58 -6.76
CA GLU A 167 10.71 -4.94 -6.21
C GLU A 167 11.79 -5.84 -6.82
N VAL A 168 12.66 -6.37 -5.97
CA VAL A 168 13.69 -7.34 -6.36
C VAL A 168 13.09 -8.75 -6.31
N LEU A 169 12.92 -9.36 -7.47
CA LEU A 169 12.37 -10.69 -7.62
C LEU A 169 13.49 -11.74 -7.63
N LYS A 170 13.32 -12.80 -6.83
CA LYS A 170 14.24 -13.96 -6.88
C LYS A 170 14.01 -14.72 -8.18
N LYS A 171 15.01 -14.73 -9.06
CA LYS A 171 14.99 -15.49 -10.31
C LYS A 171 15.40 -16.94 -10.04
N LYS A 172 14.60 -17.87 -10.55
CA LYS A 172 14.97 -19.31 -10.56
C LYS A 172 15.75 -19.62 -11.82
N ALA A 173 16.76 -20.51 -11.70
CA ALA A 173 17.43 -21.09 -12.84
C ALA A 173 16.44 -21.98 -13.62
N GLY A 174 16.34 -21.79 -14.93
CA GLY A 174 15.59 -22.70 -15.80
C GLY A 174 16.30 -24.05 -15.92
N LYS A 175 15.71 -25.01 -16.69
CA LYS A 175 16.43 -26.22 -17.07
C LYS A 175 17.75 -25.85 -17.71
N ALA A 176 18.86 -26.29 -17.14
CA ALA A 176 20.16 -26.23 -17.80
C ALA A 176 20.03 -27.05 -19.10
N GLY A 177 20.25 -26.44 -20.25
CA GLY A 177 20.28 -27.17 -21.51
C GLY A 177 21.36 -28.26 -21.40
N ALA A 178 21.03 -29.48 -21.75
CA ALA A 178 21.90 -30.65 -21.73
C ALA A 178 22.95 -30.58 -22.87
N THR A 179 23.75 -29.52 -22.91
CA THR A 179 24.77 -29.30 -23.96
C THR A 179 26.16 -29.00 -23.40
N ALA A 180 26.48 -29.54 -22.25
CA ALA A 180 27.86 -29.45 -21.74
C ALA A 180 28.37 -30.82 -21.28
N GLY A 181 28.15 -31.86 -22.08
CA GLY A 181 28.56 -33.21 -21.69
C GLY A 181 28.98 -34.11 -22.85
N ALA A 182 29.43 -33.54 -23.95
CA ALA A 182 29.97 -34.36 -25.07
C ALA A 182 31.23 -33.68 -25.63
N GLY A 183 32.37 -33.88 -25.01
CA GLY A 183 33.62 -33.40 -25.55
C GLY A 183 34.81 -33.58 -24.61
N GLY A 184 35.22 -34.83 -24.37
CA GLY A 184 36.38 -35.08 -23.56
C GLY A 184 36.76 -36.53 -23.50
N GLY A 185 36.70 -37.21 -24.61
CA GLY A 185 37.32 -38.51 -24.75
C GLY A 185 38.40 -38.41 -25.85
N ALA A 186 39.56 -38.93 -25.58
CA ALA A 186 40.68 -39.28 -26.46
C ALA A 186 41.83 -38.27 -26.42
N LYS A 187 42.83 -38.54 -25.67
CA LYS A 187 44.08 -39.26 -25.89
C LYS A 187 44.93 -39.15 -24.65
#